data_2300619c803175254a6811b79f85e5b3
#
_entry.id   2300619c803175254a6811b79f85e5b3
#
_cell.length_a   1.000
_cell.length_b   1.000
_cell.length_c   1.000
_cell.angle_alpha   90.00
_cell.angle_beta   90.00
_cell.angle_gamma   90.00
#
_symmetry.space_group_name_H-M   'P 1'
#
loop_
_entity.id
_entity.type
_entity.pdbx_description
1 polymer ?
#
loop_
_entity_poly.entity_id
_entity_poly.type
_entity_poly.pdbx_seq_one_letter_code
_entity_poly.pdbx_strand_id
1 'polypeptide(L)' 'MEKFSQEELKAYLIQSNDEYRALADKHSEYARLIDDIEQKSHLTEQDELEEHRLKKLKLHIKDQMQEIVNRHRATQVA' A
#
# COMPACT_ATOMS: atom_id res chain seq x y z
N MET A 1 22.83 -4.60 -13.77
CA MET A 1 21.71 -4.05 -14.57
C MET A 1 20.39 -4.59 -14.03
N GLU A 2 19.48 -3.73 -13.76
CA GLU A 2 18.18 -4.15 -13.29
C GLU A 2 17.34 -4.72 -14.43
N LYS A 3 16.72 -5.87 -14.18
CA LYS A 3 15.90 -6.52 -15.19
C LYS A 3 14.50 -5.95 -15.23
N PHE A 4 14.04 -5.43 -14.11
CA PHE A 4 12.71 -4.86 -13.99
C PHE A 4 12.79 -3.48 -13.39
N SER A 5 11.98 -2.56 -13.92
CA SER A 5 11.75 -1.31 -13.23
C SER A 5 10.93 -1.60 -11.98
N GLN A 6 10.86 -0.63 -11.07
CA GLN A 6 10.07 -0.79 -9.85
C GLN A 6 8.60 -1.04 -10.17
N GLU A 7 8.09 -0.37 -11.20
CA GLU A 7 6.71 -0.54 -11.63
C GLU A 7 6.45 -1.96 -12.14
N GLU A 8 7.37 -2.48 -12.93
CA GLU A 8 7.24 -3.82 -13.47
C GLU A 8 7.30 -4.87 -12.37
N LEU A 9 8.19 -4.66 -11.39
CA LEU A 9 8.32 -5.58 -10.28
C LEU A 9 7.05 -5.61 -9.44
N LYS A 10 6.46 -4.45 -9.19
CA LYS A 10 5.21 -4.38 -8.44
C LYS A 10 4.08 -5.09 -9.17
N ALA A 11 3.99 -4.92 -10.47
CA ALA A 11 2.98 -5.60 -11.28
C ALA A 11 3.18 -7.11 -11.24
N TYR A 12 4.41 -7.55 -11.32
CA TYR A 12 4.74 -8.96 -11.22
C TYR A 12 4.35 -9.54 -9.86
N LEU A 13 4.64 -8.81 -8.78
CA LEU A 13 4.34 -9.27 -7.43
C LEU A 13 2.83 -9.38 -7.18
N ILE A 14 2.04 -8.50 -7.76
CA ILE A 14 0.59 -8.58 -7.62
C ILE A 14 0.07 -9.90 -8.19
N GLN A 15 0.69 -10.40 -9.24
CA GLN A 15 0.27 -11.64 -9.87
C GLN A 15 0.86 -12.89 -9.22
N SER A 16 2.07 -12.79 -8.68
CA SER A 16 2.82 -13.95 -8.26
C SER A 16 3.00 -14.10 -6.76
N ASN A 17 2.72 -13.07 -5.98
CA ASN A 17 2.93 -13.09 -4.53
C ASN A 17 1.62 -12.80 -3.81
N ASP A 18 1.06 -13.82 -3.16
CA ASP A 18 -0.24 -13.69 -2.48
C ASP A 18 -0.19 -12.70 -1.34
N GLU A 19 0.91 -12.65 -0.61
CA GLU A 19 1.07 -11.71 0.49
C GLU A 19 1.06 -10.27 -0.02
N TYR A 20 1.81 -10.02 -1.09
CA TYR A 20 1.87 -8.69 -1.68
C TYR A 20 0.50 -8.25 -2.20
N ARG A 21 -0.20 -9.16 -2.87
CA ARG A 21 -1.53 -8.87 -3.39
C ARG A 21 -2.52 -8.55 -2.27
N ALA A 22 -2.48 -9.31 -1.18
CA ALA A 22 -3.35 -9.05 -0.04
C ALA A 22 -3.06 -7.67 0.57
N LEU A 23 -1.78 -7.30 0.66
CA LEU A 23 -1.40 -5.98 1.15
C LEU A 23 -1.85 -4.88 0.20
N ALA A 24 -1.75 -5.12 -1.11
CA ALA A 24 -2.20 -4.15 -2.10
C ALA A 24 -3.71 -3.92 -2.01
N ASP A 25 -4.47 -4.98 -1.79
CA ASP A 25 -5.91 -4.88 -1.61
C ASP A 25 -6.27 -4.05 -0.38
N LYS A 26 -5.57 -4.28 0.73
CA LYS A 26 -5.78 -3.50 1.95
C LYS A 26 -5.40 -2.05 1.76
N HIS A 27 -4.31 -1.80 1.06
CA HIS A 27 -3.87 -0.44 0.75
C HIS A 27 -4.96 0.31 -0.01
N SER A 28 -5.53 -0.34 -1.01
CA SER A 28 -6.61 0.25 -1.82
C SER A 28 -7.86 0.50 -0.99
N GLU A 29 -8.18 -0.43 -0.10
CA GLU A 29 -9.35 -0.28 0.78
C GLU A 29 -9.19 0.91 1.72
N TYR A 30 -8.02 1.03 2.34
CA TYR A 30 -7.77 2.17 3.23
C TYR A 30 -7.78 3.49 2.47
N ALA A 31 -7.22 3.49 1.26
CA ALA A 31 -7.22 4.69 0.42
C ALA A 31 -8.65 5.14 0.11
N ARG A 32 -9.53 4.18 -0.20
CA ARG A 32 -10.93 4.48 -0.50
C ARG A 32 -11.64 5.01 0.74
N LEU A 33 -11.42 4.40 1.90
CA LEU A 33 -12.05 4.85 3.14
C LEU A 33 -11.61 6.26 3.51
N ILE A 34 -10.33 6.56 3.32
CA ILE A 34 -9.81 7.90 3.56
C ILE A 34 -10.48 8.90 2.63
N ASP A 35 -10.59 8.53 1.35
CA ASP A 35 -11.20 9.40 0.35
C ASP A 35 -12.68 9.68 0.70
N ASP A 36 -13.40 8.66 1.15
CA ASP A 36 -14.79 8.82 1.57
C ASP A 36 -14.92 9.83 2.70
N ILE A 37 -14.01 9.78 3.67
CA ILE A 37 -14.03 10.73 4.77
C ILE A 37 -13.72 12.14 4.26
N GLU A 38 -12.70 12.26 3.39
CA GLU A 38 -12.28 13.56 2.89
C GLU A 38 -13.30 14.23 1.98
N GLN A 39 -14.23 13.47 1.43
CA GLN A 39 -15.28 14.02 0.59
C GLN A 39 -16.44 14.62 1.39
N LYS A 40 -16.49 14.41 2.68
CA LYS A 40 -17.54 14.98 3.51
C LYS A 40 -17.40 16.50 3.56
N SER A 41 -18.53 17.20 3.54
CA SER A 41 -18.50 18.65 3.59
C SER A 41 -18.07 19.17 4.96
N HIS A 42 -18.34 18.39 6.01
CA HIS A 42 -17.91 18.73 7.37
C HIS A 42 -17.32 17.51 8.02
N LEU A 43 -16.13 17.66 8.58
CA LEU A 43 -15.48 16.59 9.32
C LEU A 43 -15.73 16.78 10.81
N THR A 44 -16.23 15.72 11.46
CA THR A 44 -16.36 15.71 12.90
C THR A 44 -15.00 15.37 13.51
N GLU A 45 -14.86 15.56 14.83
CA GLU A 45 -13.67 15.12 15.54
C GLU A 45 -13.43 13.64 15.32
N GLN A 46 -14.49 12.85 15.33
CA GLN A 46 -14.41 11.42 15.11
C GLN A 46 -13.91 11.10 13.72
N ASP A 47 -14.38 11.84 12.72
CA ASP A 47 -13.94 11.67 11.33
C ASP A 47 -12.44 11.95 11.21
N GLU A 48 -11.95 12.99 11.88
CA GLU A 48 -10.55 13.35 11.84
C GLU A 48 -9.67 12.29 12.49
N LEU A 49 -10.12 11.72 13.61
CA LEU A 49 -9.41 10.65 14.27
C LEU A 49 -9.36 9.40 13.40
N GLU A 50 -10.47 9.06 12.77
CA GLU A 50 -10.55 7.90 11.89
C GLU A 50 -9.64 8.08 10.67
N GLU A 51 -9.66 9.28 10.08
CA GLU A 51 -8.79 9.57 8.94
C GLU A 51 -7.32 9.42 9.33
N HIS A 52 -6.95 9.93 10.49
CA HIS A 52 -5.57 9.84 10.96
C HIS A 52 -5.15 8.39 11.17
N ARG A 53 -6.04 7.61 11.78
CA ARG A 53 -5.78 6.18 12.01
C ARG A 53 -5.61 5.43 10.71
N LEU A 54 -6.49 5.67 9.74
CA LEU A 54 -6.44 5.02 8.43
C LEU A 54 -5.17 5.38 7.68
N LYS A 55 -4.74 6.63 7.78
CA LYS A 55 -3.50 7.05 7.12
C LYS A 55 -2.28 6.35 7.70
N LYS A 56 -2.26 6.14 9.01
CA LYS A 56 -1.19 5.38 9.66
C LYS A 56 -1.20 3.92 9.21
N LEU A 57 -2.37 3.31 9.15
CA LEU A 57 -2.50 1.93 8.70
C LEU A 57 -2.07 1.78 7.25
N LYS A 58 -2.48 2.73 6.41
CA LYS A 58 -2.10 2.74 5.00
C LYS A 58 -0.58 2.83 4.84
N LEU A 59 0.05 3.70 5.62
CA LEU A 59 1.50 3.83 5.57
C LEU A 59 2.19 2.55 6.02
N HIS A 60 1.69 1.93 7.07
CA HIS A 60 2.24 0.67 7.57
C HIS A 60 2.15 -0.43 6.50
N ILE A 61 1.02 -0.52 5.83
CA ILE A 61 0.84 -1.48 4.73
C ILE A 61 1.83 -1.19 3.60
N LYS A 62 1.97 0.08 3.26
CA LYS A 62 2.91 0.48 2.21
C LYS A 62 4.34 0.08 2.56
N ASP A 63 4.73 0.25 3.82
CA ASP A 63 6.05 -0.14 4.28
C ASP A 63 6.27 -1.64 4.15
N GLN A 64 5.26 -2.44 4.48
CA GLN A 64 5.33 -3.88 4.33
C GLN A 64 5.46 -4.29 2.87
N MET A 65 4.71 -3.62 1.99
CA MET A 65 4.82 -3.87 0.56
C MET A 65 6.21 -3.54 0.04
N GLN A 66 6.76 -2.42 0.49
CA GLN A 66 8.10 -2.01 0.08
C GLN A 66 9.16 -3.02 0.53
N GLU A 67 8.96 -3.59 1.71
CA GLU A 67 9.87 -4.61 2.22
C GLU A 67 9.88 -5.84 1.31
N ILE A 68 8.71 -6.25 0.84
CA ILE A 68 8.62 -7.38 -0.10
C ILE A 68 9.34 -7.05 -1.41
N VAL A 69 9.12 -5.85 -1.93
CA VAL A 69 9.81 -5.38 -3.13
C VAL A 69 11.32 -5.44 -2.94
N ASN A 70 11.79 -4.93 -1.82
CA ASN A 70 13.22 -4.91 -1.54
C ASN A 70 13.82 -6.30 -1.46
N ARG A 71 13.11 -7.26 -0.86
CA ARG A 71 13.59 -8.64 -0.79
C ARG A 71 13.69 -9.26 -2.17
N HIS A 72 12.74 -9.00 -3.03
CA HIS A 72 12.77 -9.51 -4.40
C HIS A 72 13.89 -8.89 -5.21
N ARG A 73 14.11 -7.60 -5.05
CA ARG A 73 15.20 -6.92 -5.73
C ARG A 73 16.54 -7.47 -5.31
N ALA A 74 16.71 -7.71 -4.03
CA ALA A 74 17.96 -8.28 -3.52
C ALA A 74 18.21 -9.67 -4.10
N THR A 75 17.16 -10.47 -4.22
CA THR A 75 17.26 -11.81 -4.80
C THR A 75 17.64 -11.75 -6.28
N GLN A 76 17.08 -10.79 -7.01
CA GLN A 76 17.34 -10.67 -8.45
C GLN A 76 18.74 -10.17 -8.74
N VAL A 77 19.27 -9.35 -7.87
CA VAL A 77 20.61 -8.78 -8.05
C VAL A 77 21.71 -9.79 -7.69
N ALA A 78 21.41 -10.69 -6.78
CA ALA A 78 22.34 -11.73 -6.42
C ALA A 78 22.50 -12.74 -7.54
#